data_6286e942bf4aae318976602bb0c04e88
#
_entry.id   6286e942bf4aae318976602bb0c04e88
#
_cell.length_a   1.000
_cell.length_b   1.000
_cell.length_c   1.000
_cell.angle_alpha   90.00
_cell.angle_beta   90.00
_cell.angle_gamma   90.00
#
_symmetry.space_group_name_H-M   'P 1'
#
loop_
_entity.id
_entity.type
_entity.pdbx_description
1 polymer ?
#
loop_
_entity_poly.entity_id
_entity_poly.type
_entity_poly.pdbx_seq_one_letter_code
_entity_poly.pdbx_strand_id
1 'polypeptide(L)'
;EGKGEININKDGLRDIKHEITKSKNSIRIAILGDSFAEARSVNLEETFWFKLKDDLDSCFNFHKGNEIEVINFGVSEYGTTQQYLTLKNNVWKYNPDIILLAFYSGNDISDNVKYLSQKKYRPYFLFNEDETISIDRSFLDSRPYKILSSPSGQTFIKLSQYSRILQLFREV
;
A
#
# COMPACT_ATOMS: atom_id res chain seq x y z
N GLU A 1 9.24 15.46 16.78
CA GLU A 1 8.54 14.24 16.37
C GLU A 1 9.45 13.53 15.38
N GLY A 2 9.94 12.34 15.77
CA GLY A 2 10.88 11.55 14.97
C GLY A 2 10.23 11.12 13.66
N LYS A 3 10.87 11.46 12.54
CA LYS A 3 10.57 10.82 11.25
C LYS A 3 11.54 9.67 11.13
N GLY A 4 11.02 8.45 10.99
CA GLY A 4 11.86 7.31 10.65
C GLY A 4 12.52 7.50 9.28
N GLU A 5 13.64 6.85 9.05
CA GLU A 5 14.24 6.78 7.72
C GLU A 5 13.31 6.00 6.78
N ILE A 6 12.95 6.63 5.65
CA ILE A 6 12.01 6.04 4.71
C ILE A 6 12.78 5.61 3.46
N ASN A 7 12.98 4.31 3.35
CA ASN A 7 13.54 3.67 2.17
C ASN A 7 12.44 2.92 1.41
N ILE A 8 12.28 3.24 0.13
CA ILE A 8 11.36 2.54 -0.78
C ILE A 8 12.20 1.65 -1.69
N ASN A 9 11.90 0.38 -1.73
CA ASN A 9 12.62 -0.57 -2.58
C ASN A 9 12.25 -0.40 -4.08
N LYS A 10 12.93 -1.14 -4.95
CA LYS A 10 12.70 -1.09 -6.41
C LYS A 10 11.29 -1.46 -6.85
N ASP A 11 10.54 -2.19 -6.03
CA ASP A 11 9.17 -2.62 -6.30
C ASP A 11 8.13 -1.60 -5.80
N GLY A 12 8.59 -0.45 -5.27
CA GLY A 12 7.76 0.64 -4.76
C GLY A 12 7.22 0.41 -3.35
N LEU A 13 7.75 -0.56 -2.61
CA LEU A 13 7.34 -0.90 -1.26
C LEU A 13 8.27 -0.26 -0.23
N ARG A 14 7.71 0.21 0.88
CA ARG A 14 8.49 0.53 2.06
C ARG A 14 8.86 -0.77 2.78
N ASP A 15 9.91 -1.39 2.30
CA ASP A 15 10.40 -2.69 2.77
C ASP A 15 11.83 -2.94 2.29
N ILE A 16 12.46 -3.97 2.81
CA ILE A 16 13.67 -4.55 2.23
C ILE A 16 13.37 -5.11 0.83
N LYS A 17 14.42 -5.46 0.09
CA LYS A 17 14.24 -6.15 -1.20
C LYS A 17 13.81 -7.60 -0.96
N HIS A 18 12.76 -8.02 -1.65
CA HIS A 18 12.30 -9.40 -1.70
C HIS A 18 12.47 -9.98 -3.10
N GLU A 19 12.79 -11.26 -3.20
CA GLU A 19 12.79 -11.96 -4.47
C GLU A 19 11.37 -12.46 -4.79
N ILE A 20 10.96 -12.33 -6.07
CA ILE A 20 9.63 -12.78 -6.51
C ILE A 20 9.53 -14.31 -6.34
N THR A 21 10.59 -15.03 -6.75
CA THR A 21 10.62 -16.48 -6.59
C THR A 21 10.77 -16.83 -5.11
N LYS A 22 9.78 -17.54 -4.59
CA LYS A 22 9.76 -17.98 -3.21
C LYS A 22 10.73 -19.15 -2.98
N SER A 23 11.47 -19.13 -1.87
CA SER A 23 12.27 -20.27 -1.43
C SER A 23 11.38 -21.47 -1.10
N LYS A 24 11.86 -22.70 -1.37
CA LYS A 24 11.10 -23.93 -1.09
C LYS A 24 10.80 -24.13 0.40
N ASN A 25 11.68 -23.63 1.26
CA ASN A 25 11.60 -23.77 2.71
C ASN A 25 11.30 -22.41 3.37
N SER A 26 10.35 -21.65 2.81
CA SER A 26 9.91 -20.39 3.44
C SER A 26 8.40 -20.35 3.63
N ILE A 27 7.98 -19.67 4.66
CA ILE A 27 6.58 -19.24 4.89
C ILE A 27 6.56 -17.74 4.58
N ARG A 28 5.79 -17.37 3.59
CA ARG A 28 5.71 -15.96 3.14
C ARG A 28 4.37 -15.35 3.53
N ILE A 29 4.43 -14.25 4.27
CA ILE A 29 3.29 -13.48 4.74
C ILE A 29 3.28 -12.15 4.02
N ALA A 30 2.17 -11.83 3.35
CA ALA A 30 1.96 -10.51 2.75
C ALA A 30 1.07 -9.66 3.65
N ILE A 31 1.54 -8.46 4.00
CA ILE A 31 0.79 -7.48 4.77
C ILE A 31 0.12 -6.50 3.81
N LEU A 32 -1.18 -6.36 3.89
CA LEU A 32 -1.95 -5.30 3.24
C LEU A 32 -2.43 -4.31 4.29
N GLY A 33 -2.46 -3.05 3.96
CA GLY A 33 -2.91 -2.00 4.87
C GLY A 33 -2.68 -0.60 4.31
N ASP A 34 -2.89 0.38 5.15
CA ASP A 34 -2.78 1.80 4.86
C ASP A 34 -1.50 2.43 5.43
N SER A 35 -1.60 3.66 5.94
CA SER A 35 -0.49 4.40 6.57
C SER A 35 0.07 3.73 7.82
N PHE A 36 -0.74 2.95 8.55
CA PHE A 36 -0.28 2.19 9.71
C PHE A 36 0.62 1.02 9.31
N ALA A 37 0.34 0.37 8.19
CA ALA A 37 1.21 -0.67 7.64
C ALA A 37 2.44 -0.07 6.94
N GLU A 38 2.30 1.03 6.20
CA GLU A 38 3.43 1.77 5.64
C GLU A 38 4.34 2.36 6.73
N ALA A 39 3.77 2.79 7.86
CA ALA A 39 4.42 3.14 9.12
C ALA A 39 5.57 4.17 9.01
N ARG A 40 5.39 5.25 8.23
CA ARG A 40 6.44 6.28 7.93
C ARG A 40 6.96 7.04 9.15
N SER A 41 6.29 6.94 10.29
CA SER A 41 6.64 7.64 11.53
C SER A 41 7.72 6.95 12.37
N VAL A 42 8.08 5.72 12.04
CA VAL A 42 9.05 4.90 12.76
C VAL A 42 10.10 4.33 11.81
N ASN A 43 11.24 3.86 12.34
CA ASN A 43 12.22 3.12 11.53
C ASN A 43 11.68 1.76 11.09
N LEU A 44 12.31 1.14 10.11
CA LEU A 44 11.84 -0.11 9.53
C LEU A 44 11.73 -1.22 10.57
N GLU A 45 12.76 -1.36 11.41
CA GLU A 45 12.89 -2.38 12.45
C GLU A 45 11.89 -2.18 13.61
N GLU A 46 11.29 -1.00 13.70
CA GLU A 46 10.30 -0.64 14.73
C GLU A 46 8.86 -0.90 14.25
N THR A 47 8.66 -1.21 12.96
CA THR A 47 7.34 -1.50 12.41
C THR A 47 6.75 -2.79 13.00
N PHE A 48 5.42 -2.84 13.10
CA PHE A 48 4.76 -4.01 13.69
C PHE A 48 5.01 -5.28 12.88
N TRP A 49 5.07 -5.18 11.57
CA TRP A 49 5.26 -6.33 10.70
C TRP A 49 6.71 -6.82 10.66
N PHE A 50 7.69 -5.95 10.88
CA PHE A 50 9.08 -6.35 11.07
C PHE A 50 9.24 -7.11 12.39
N LYS A 51 8.67 -6.59 13.48
CA LYS A 51 8.64 -7.27 14.78
C LYS A 51 7.87 -8.58 14.73
N LEU A 52 6.73 -8.62 13.99
CA LEU A 52 6.00 -9.86 13.76
C LEU A 52 6.88 -10.95 13.13
N LYS A 53 7.72 -10.57 12.16
CA LYS A 53 8.68 -11.49 11.55
C LYS A 53 9.63 -12.07 12.61
N ASP A 54 10.24 -11.22 13.43
CA ASP A 54 11.19 -11.63 14.46
C ASP A 54 10.54 -12.54 15.52
N ASP A 55 9.31 -12.22 15.92
CA ASP A 55 8.53 -13.04 16.85
C ASP A 55 8.21 -14.42 16.27
N LEU A 56 7.81 -14.47 14.99
CA LEU A 56 7.51 -15.72 14.31
C LEU A 56 8.77 -16.56 14.05
N ASP A 57 9.90 -15.95 13.74
CA ASP A 57 11.20 -16.62 13.61
C ASP A 57 11.63 -17.25 14.95
N SER A 58 11.29 -16.63 16.08
CA SER A 58 11.55 -17.19 17.40
C SER A 58 10.59 -18.31 17.80
N CYS A 59 9.45 -18.46 17.12
CA CYS A 59 8.40 -19.43 17.42
C CYS A 59 8.55 -20.71 16.58
N PHE A 60 9.39 -21.65 17.01
CA PHE A 60 9.66 -22.90 16.29
C PHE A 60 8.39 -23.69 15.93
N ASN A 61 7.39 -23.71 16.81
CA ASN A 61 6.12 -24.40 16.55
C ASN A 61 5.35 -23.83 15.34
N PHE A 62 5.58 -22.57 15.02
CA PHE A 62 4.98 -21.92 13.84
C PHE A 62 5.79 -22.23 12.57
N HIS A 63 7.07 -21.91 12.57
CA HIS A 63 7.88 -22.00 11.33
C HIS A 63 8.39 -23.40 11.03
N LYS A 64 8.56 -24.28 12.05
CA LYS A 64 9.01 -25.67 11.91
C LYS A 64 10.29 -25.82 11.07
N GLY A 65 11.23 -24.89 11.22
CA GLY A 65 12.48 -24.85 10.47
C GLY A 65 12.40 -24.19 9.09
N ASN A 66 11.24 -23.62 8.69
CA ASN A 66 11.15 -22.80 7.49
C ASN A 66 11.60 -21.37 7.79
N GLU A 67 12.14 -20.69 6.80
CA GLU A 67 12.41 -19.25 6.84
C GLU A 67 11.10 -18.46 6.84
N ILE A 68 10.98 -17.43 7.68
CA ILE A 68 9.85 -16.52 7.68
C ILE A 68 10.17 -15.30 6.82
N GLU A 69 9.36 -15.06 5.80
CA GLU A 69 9.40 -13.85 5.01
C GLU A 69 8.12 -13.05 5.22
N VAL A 70 8.25 -11.78 5.61
CA VAL A 70 7.12 -10.85 5.70
C VAL A 70 7.33 -9.75 4.69
N ILE A 71 6.37 -9.53 3.80
CA ILE A 71 6.42 -8.51 2.74
C ILE A 71 5.33 -7.50 2.99
N ASN A 72 5.71 -6.23 3.13
CA ASN A 72 4.78 -5.15 3.38
C ASN A 72 4.30 -4.48 2.07
N PHE A 73 3.01 -4.58 1.80
CA PHE A 73 2.32 -3.89 0.70
C PHE A 73 1.45 -2.73 1.19
N GLY A 74 1.63 -2.31 2.44
CA GLY A 74 0.92 -1.16 3.00
C GLY A 74 1.31 0.14 2.31
N VAL A 75 0.31 0.95 1.97
CA VAL A 75 0.49 2.26 1.32
C VAL A 75 -0.45 3.27 1.98
N SER A 76 0.10 4.40 2.39
CA SER A 76 -0.68 5.49 2.99
C SER A 76 -1.88 5.85 2.13
N GLU A 77 -2.99 6.11 2.79
CA GLU A 77 -4.27 6.51 2.18
C GLU A 77 -5.00 5.40 1.42
N TYR A 78 -4.52 4.16 1.40
CA TYR A 78 -5.25 3.06 0.80
C TYR A 78 -6.40 2.64 1.71
N GLY A 79 -7.62 2.59 1.15
CA GLY A 79 -8.74 1.86 1.73
C GLY A 79 -8.77 0.42 1.20
N THR A 80 -9.72 -0.38 1.67
CA THR A 80 -9.82 -1.82 1.34
C THR A 80 -9.96 -2.08 -0.16
N THR A 81 -10.58 -1.16 -0.93
CA THR A 81 -10.63 -1.26 -2.40
C THR A 81 -9.23 -1.26 -3.01
N GLN A 82 -8.35 -0.33 -2.61
CA GLN A 82 -6.99 -0.24 -3.13
C GLN A 82 -6.14 -1.42 -2.65
N GLN A 83 -6.32 -1.85 -1.40
CA GLN A 83 -5.67 -3.02 -0.82
C GLN A 83 -6.03 -4.29 -1.59
N TYR A 84 -7.32 -4.48 -1.96
CA TYR A 84 -7.76 -5.58 -2.81
C TYR A 84 -7.15 -5.52 -4.22
N LEU A 85 -7.10 -4.33 -4.84
CA LEU A 85 -6.47 -4.17 -6.14
C LEU A 85 -4.96 -4.44 -6.09
N THR A 86 -4.31 -4.08 -5.01
CA THR A 86 -2.90 -4.41 -4.75
C THR A 86 -2.71 -5.92 -4.61
N LEU A 87 -3.59 -6.59 -3.86
CA LEU A 87 -3.60 -8.04 -3.73
C LEU A 87 -3.70 -8.69 -5.11
N LYS A 88 -4.68 -8.28 -5.91
CA LYS A 88 -4.97 -8.86 -7.22
C LYS A 88 -3.83 -8.67 -8.22
N ASN A 89 -3.22 -7.48 -8.25
CA ASN A 89 -2.28 -7.12 -9.33
C ASN A 89 -0.80 -7.30 -8.95
N ASN A 90 -0.48 -7.23 -7.65
CA ASN A 90 0.91 -7.17 -7.19
C ASN A 90 1.30 -8.29 -6.23
N VAL A 91 0.45 -8.65 -5.27
CA VAL A 91 0.83 -9.54 -4.17
C VAL A 91 0.99 -10.98 -4.63
N TRP A 92 0.06 -11.48 -5.45
CA TRP A 92 0.06 -12.88 -5.88
C TRP A 92 1.32 -13.30 -6.63
N LYS A 93 2.01 -12.38 -7.29
CA LYS A 93 3.29 -12.69 -7.97
C LYS A 93 4.40 -13.14 -7.01
N TYR A 94 4.29 -12.79 -5.71
CA TYR A 94 5.24 -13.20 -4.67
C TYR A 94 4.88 -14.54 -4.03
N ASN A 95 3.78 -15.18 -4.44
CA ASN A 95 3.32 -16.48 -3.95
C ASN A 95 3.26 -16.57 -2.40
N PRO A 96 2.51 -15.68 -1.72
CA PRO A 96 2.39 -15.73 -0.26
C PRO A 96 1.56 -16.93 0.20
N ASP A 97 1.88 -17.46 1.38
CA ASP A 97 1.09 -18.49 2.05
C ASP A 97 -0.03 -17.88 2.90
N ILE A 98 0.23 -16.69 3.43
CA ILE A 98 -0.68 -15.97 4.34
C ILE A 98 -0.83 -14.54 3.85
N ILE A 99 -2.07 -14.07 3.80
CA ILE A 99 -2.42 -12.67 3.60
C ILE A 99 -2.93 -12.11 4.91
N LEU A 100 -2.29 -11.06 5.42
CA LEU A 100 -2.73 -10.34 6.60
C LEU A 100 -3.24 -8.96 6.17
N LEU A 101 -4.52 -8.70 6.43
CA LEU A 101 -5.14 -7.40 6.22
C LEU A 101 -5.09 -6.60 7.52
N ALA A 102 -4.26 -5.55 7.55
CA ALA A 102 -4.19 -4.60 8.66
C ALA A 102 -5.28 -3.54 8.46
N PHE A 103 -6.51 -3.87 8.88
CA PHE A 103 -7.67 -2.99 8.79
C PHE A 103 -7.70 -2.02 9.96
N TYR A 104 -7.81 -0.72 9.68
CA TYR A 104 -7.96 0.33 10.67
C TYR A 104 -9.34 0.99 10.57
N SER A 105 -10.20 0.74 11.55
CA SER A 105 -11.59 1.23 11.54
C SER A 105 -11.72 2.76 11.62
N GLY A 106 -10.66 3.47 11.98
CA GLY A 106 -10.66 4.94 12.08
C GLY A 106 -10.79 5.65 10.73
N ASN A 107 -10.27 5.08 9.65
CA ASN A 107 -10.32 5.68 8.32
C ASN A 107 -10.75 4.70 7.20
N ASP A 108 -10.48 3.39 7.30
CA ASP A 108 -10.78 2.45 6.23
C ASP A 108 -12.25 2.42 5.85
N ILE A 109 -13.15 2.63 6.81
CA ILE A 109 -14.60 2.70 6.55
C ILE A 109 -14.92 3.90 5.66
N SER A 110 -14.45 5.10 6.02
CA SER A 110 -14.69 6.33 5.24
C SER A 110 -13.94 6.30 3.91
N ASP A 111 -12.75 5.71 3.87
CA ASP A 111 -11.93 5.61 2.68
C ASP A 111 -12.48 4.66 1.62
N ASN A 112 -13.38 3.75 1.99
CA ASN A 112 -14.07 2.88 1.05
C ASN A 112 -15.30 3.52 0.39
N VAL A 113 -15.78 4.64 0.91
CA VAL A 113 -17.00 5.28 0.44
C VAL A 113 -16.65 6.55 -0.34
N LYS A 114 -16.91 6.57 -1.65
CA LYS A 114 -16.50 7.65 -2.57
C LYS A 114 -16.92 9.04 -2.12
N TYR A 115 -18.12 9.21 -1.55
CA TYR A 115 -18.63 10.52 -1.12
C TYR A 115 -18.14 10.94 0.27
N LEU A 116 -17.66 10.00 1.10
CA LEU A 116 -17.06 10.30 2.40
C LEU A 116 -15.56 10.54 2.28
N SER A 117 -14.92 9.86 1.33
CA SER A 117 -13.49 10.00 1.09
C SER A 117 -13.18 11.32 0.38
N GLN A 118 -12.18 12.04 0.86
CA GLN A 118 -11.66 13.24 0.21
C GLN A 118 -10.76 12.93 -0.98
N LYS A 119 -10.52 11.66 -1.28
CA LYS A 119 -9.58 11.19 -2.30
C LYS A 119 -10.29 11.03 -3.64
N LYS A 120 -10.12 11.98 -4.53
CA LYS A 120 -10.87 12.08 -5.81
C LYS A 120 -10.31 11.20 -6.93
N TYR A 121 -9.03 10.80 -6.88
CA TYR A 121 -8.31 10.19 -8.00
C TYR A 121 -7.92 8.75 -7.75
N ARG A 122 -8.89 7.93 -7.29
CA ARG A 122 -8.71 6.50 -7.06
C ARG A 122 -9.98 5.71 -7.37
N PRO A 123 -9.88 4.41 -7.66
CA PRO A 123 -11.06 3.56 -7.86
C PRO A 123 -11.81 3.31 -6.55
N TYR A 124 -13.12 3.09 -6.66
CA TYR A 124 -13.99 2.67 -5.57
C TYR A 124 -14.84 1.48 -5.98
N PHE A 125 -15.19 0.61 -5.04
CA PHE A 125 -16.24 -0.36 -5.27
C PHE A 125 -17.62 0.30 -5.18
N LEU A 126 -18.48 -0.08 -6.12
CA LEU A 126 -19.90 0.27 -6.12
C LEU A 126 -20.72 -1.01 -5.97
N PHE A 127 -21.69 -0.97 -5.07
CA PHE A 127 -22.72 -1.99 -4.95
C PHE A 127 -23.89 -1.57 -5.85
N ASN A 128 -24.19 -2.37 -6.84
CA ASN A 128 -25.27 -2.13 -7.77
C ASN A 128 -26.60 -2.65 -7.23
N GLU A 129 -27.72 -2.21 -7.79
CA GLU A 129 -29.07 -2.64 -7.36
C GLU A 129 -29.31 -4.14 -7.58
N ASP A 130 -28.60 -4.77 -8.50
CA ASP A 130 -28.62 -6.20 -8.78
C ASP A 130 -27.69 -7.03 -7.89
N GLU A 131 -27.25 -6.46 -6.77
CA GLU A 131 -26.29 -7.06 -5.80
C GLU A 131 -24.90 -7.36 -6.38
N THR A 132 -24.59 -6.94 -7.59
CA THR A 132 -23.26 -7.08 -8.15
C THR A 132 -22.32 -5.99 -7.65
N ILE A 133 -21.02 -6.27 -7.69
CA ILE A 133 -19.97 -5.31 -7.34
C ILE A 133 -19.25 -4.87 -8.61
N SER A 134 -19.21 -3.58 -8.86
CA SER A 134 -18.43 -2.96 -9.94
C SER A 134 -17.34 -2.05 -9.38
N ILE A 135 -16.36 -1.70 -10.22
CA ILE A 135 -15.29 -0.77 -9.85
C ILE A 135 -15.53 0.55 -10.58
N ASP A 136 -15.83 1.59 -9.82
CA ASP A 136 -15.88 2.96 -10.33
C ASP A 136 -14.46 3.47 -10.60
N ARG A 137 -14.20 3.76 -11.87
CA ARG A 137 -12.97 4.39 -12.36
C ARG A 137 -13.22 5.72 -13.05
N SER A 138 -14.38 6.35 -12.78
CA SER A 138 -14.79 7.61 -13.42
C SER A 138 -13.78 8.74 -13.25
N PHE A 139 -12.92 8.69 -12.22
CA PHE A 139 -11.85 9.66 -12.02
C PHE A 139 -10.88 9.73 -13.21
N LEU A 140 -10.70 8.64 -13.97
CA LEU A 140 -9.82 8.59 -15.15
C LEU A 140 -10.27 9.57 -16.25
N ASP A 141 -11.56 9.88 -16.29
CA ASP A 141 -12.14 10.81 -17.26
C ASP A 141 -12.15 12.26 -16.80
N SER A 142 -11.84 12.50 -15.53
CA SER A 142 -11.80 13.85 -14.98
C SER A 142 -10.67 14.69 -15.61
N ARG A 143 -10.99 15.95 -15.91
CA ARG A 143 -10.01 16.89 -16.49
C ARG A 143 -8.75 17.06 -15.61
N PRO A 144 -8.86 17.23 -14.28
CA PRO A 144 -7.67 17.33 -13.43
C PRO A 144 -6.79 16.09 -13.48
N TYR A 145 -7.37 14.88 -13.46
CA TYR A 145 -6.59 13.65 -13.56
C TYR A 145 -5.86 13.55 -14.90
N LYS A 146 -6.52 13.87 -16.01
CA LYS A 146 -5.91 13.87 -17.36
C LYS A 146 -4.75 14.85 -17.46
N ILE A 147 -4.85 16.02 -16.81
CA ILE A 147 -3.73 16.98 -16.72
C ILE A 147 -2.58 16.40 -15.93
N LEU A 148 -2.84 15.89 -14.72
CA LEU A 148 -1.80 15.33 -13.85
C LEU A 148 -1.13 14.10 -14.43
N SER A 149 -1.86 13.25 -15.15
CA SER A 149 -1.33 12.04 -15.79
C SER A 149 -0.62 12.30 -17.12
N SER A 150 -0.76 13.49 -17.71
CA SER A 150 -0.04 13.88 -18.91
C SER A 150 1.47 13.93 -18.74
N PRO A 151 2.29 13.82 -19.80
CA PRO A 151 3.75 13.95 -19.69
C PRO A 151 4.21 15.24 -19.03
N SER A 152 3.55 16.36 -19.32
CA SER A 152 3.83 17.67 -18.70
C SER A 152 3.46 17.68 -17.21
N GLY A 153 2.30 17.13 -16.85
CA GLY A 153 1.87 16.99 -15.46
C GLY A 153 2.83 16.12 -14.65
N GLN A 154 3.26 14.99 -15.19
CA GLN A 154 4.24 14.12 -14.54
C GLN A 154 5.61 14.80 -14.37
N THR A 155 6.03 15.59 -15.36
CA THR A 155 7.26 16.41 -15.25
C THR A 155 7.13 17.45 -14.16
N PHE A 156 5.99 18.15 -14.09
CA PHE A 156 5.71 19.12 -13.02
C PHE A 156 5.74 18.47 -11.64
N ILE A 157 5.10 17.30 -11.47
CA ILE A 157 5.11 16.54 -10.21
C ILE A 157 6.55 16.19 -9.80
N LYS A 158 7.39 15.73 -10.73
CA LYS A 158 8.80 15.43 -10.46
C LYS A 158 9.58 16.67 -10.04
N LEU A 159 9.43 17.78 -10.76
CA LEU A 159 10.11 19.03 -10.44
C LEU A 159 9.65 19.62 -9.09
N SER A 160 8.38 19.46 -8.74
CA SER A 160 7.86 19.94 -7.45
C SER A 160 8.49 19.25 -6.24
N GLN A 161 9.08 18.06 -6.40
CA GLN A 161 9.82 17.39 -5.33
C GLN A 161 11.10 18.14 -4.92
N TYR A 162 11.66 18.94 -5.81
CA TYR A 162 12.90 19.68 -5.61
C TYR A 162 12.72 21.18 -5.33
N SER A 163 11.48 21.71 -5.38
CA SER A 163 11.19 23.13 -5.24
C SER A 163 10.02 23.40 -4.31
N ARG A 164 10.28 24.10 -3.19
CA ARG A 164 9.22 24.54 -2.25
C ARG A 164 8.19 25.44 -2.92
N ILE A 165 8.59 26.28 -3.87
CA ILE A 165 7.66 27.15 -4.62
C ILE A 165 6.70 26.30 -5.45
N LEU A 166 7.22 25.28 -6.16
CA LEU A 166 6.36 24.39 -6.96
C LEU A 166 5.45 23.51 -6.08
N GLN A 167 5.87 23.18 -4.86
CA GLN A 167 5.03 22.46 -3.89
C GLN A 167 3.79 23.28 -3.52
N LEU A 168 3.93 24.59 -3.28
CA LEU A 168 2.79 25.46 -2.97
C LEU A 168 1.74 25.46 -4.07
N PHE A 169 2.13 25.42 -5.35
CA PHE A 169 1.19 25.33 -6.47
C PHE A 169 0.54 23.95 -6.64
N ARG A 170 1.06 22.93 -5.96
CA ARG A 170 0.50 21.58 -5.98
C ARG A 170 -0.59 21.37 -4.92
N GLU A 171 -0.53 22.10 -3.83
CA GLU A 171 -1.46 21.98 -2.68
C GLU A 171 -2.75 22.78 -2.86
N VAL A 172 -2.84 23.63 -3.91
CA VAL A 172 -4.02 24.41 -4.30
C VAL A 172 -4.78 23.68 -5.39
#